data_0eafae8d788a6d32373a7eb9061c7974
#
_entry.id   0eafae8d788a6d32373a7eb9061c7974
#
_cell.length_a   1.000
_cell.length_b   1.000
_cell.length_c   1.000
_cell.angle_alpha   90.00
_cell.angle_beta   90.00
_cell.angle_gamma   90.00
#
_symmetry.space_group_name_H-M   'P 1'
#
loop_
_entity.id
_entity.type
_entity.pdbx_description
1 polymer ?
#
loop_
_entity_poly.entity_id
_entity_poly.type
_entity_poly.pdbx_seq_one_letter_code
_entity_poly.pdbx_strand_id
1 'polypeptide(L)'
;VNLADLYRYLPELERELARSYAGARRSAPASVRAYLDVNREFTLRGGKRFRAILVLAGYHIATGRPPRPALAAAAALEHFQSWMLIHDDIIDHAEERRGGPTVHRAMAAAHLRDHREGGSEDYGTGIAITLGDLEEPFTVEAILASPAPPAARLAALAEYARMTRLTAYGQLLDVRNGTIPAGSVTETDVLTVHELKSAVYTVVAPLKIGALLGGWTPARFADLERIGTDLGVAFQLRDDVLGAGFDAAASGKSSNDLVEGKRTLLVVRAWQNGSDADRARLSRVLGNPTANPEDVERAREVIRATGSLEYSERRISELTDRAIRCLARSRTIRPSAKPLVIEIADRLVRRTS
;
A
#
# COMPACT_ATOMS: atom_id res chain seq x y z
N VAL A 1 9.55 14.61 18.86
CA VAL A 1 8.47 14.32 17.92
C VAL A 1 8.18 12.83 17.99
N ASN A 2 6.97 12.48 18.28
CA ASN A 2 6.44 11.12 18.28
C ASN A 2 5.45 10.94 17.11
N LEU A 3 4.90 9.74 16.94
CA LEU A 3 3.98 9.45 15.85
C LEU A 3 2.69 10.29 15.93
N ALA A 4 2.16 10.52 17.14
CA ALA A 4 0.97 11.36 17.33
C ALA A 4 1.21 12.83 16.93
N ASP A 5 2.41 13.35 17.16
CA ASP A 5 2.80 14.70 16.70
C ASP A 5 2.78 14.81 15.17
N LEU A 6 3.17 13.74 14.45
CA LEU A 6 3.11 13.71 13.00
C LEU A 6 1.66 13.69 12.48
N TYR A 7 0.76 12.98 13.18
CA TYR A 7 -0.66 12.96 12.82
C TYR A 7 -1.35 14.33 12.98
N ARG A 8 -0.80 15.27 13.75
CA ARG A 8 -1.31 16.65 13.83
C ARG A 8 -1.24 17.41 12.50
N TYR A 9 -0.41 16.94 11.56
CA TYR A 9 -0.29 17.51 10.21
C TYR A 9 -1.38 17.02 9.23
N LEU A 10 -2.23 16.06 9.60
CA LEU A 10 -3.28 15.54 8.72
C LEU A 10 -4.20 16.62 8.14
N PRO A 11 -4.70 17.62 8.91
CA PRO A 11 -5.55 18.65 8.32
C PRO A 11 -4.82 19.53 7.30
N GLU A 12 -3.50 19.73 7.45
CA GLU A 12 -2.69 20.45 6.48
C GLU A 12 -2.45 19.60 5.22
N LEU A 13 -2.17 18.31 5.40
CA LEU A 13 -2.01 17.32 4.33
C LEU A 13 -3.28 17.24 3.45
N GLU A 14 -4.46 17.12 4.06
CA GLU A 14 -5.72 17.04 3.33
C GLU A 14 -6.02 18.33 2.57
N ARG A 15 -5.61 19.48 3.11
CA ARG A 15 -5.66 20.76 2.38
C ARG A 15 -4.72 20.79 1.17
N GLU A 16 -3.51 20.22 1.27
CA GLU A 16 -2.60 20.12 0.13
C GLU A 16 -3.21 19.23 -0.98
N LEU A 17 -3.74 18.07 -0.64
CA LEU A 17 -4.45 17.19 -1.58
C LEU A 17 -5.63 17.92 -2.24
N ALA A 18 -6.47 18.58 -1.45
CA ALA A 18 -7.60 19.34 -2.00
C ALA A 18 -7.16 20.47 -2.94
N ARG A 19 -6.02 21.11 -2.68
CA ARG A 19 -5.46 22.17 -3.55
C ARG A 19 -5.02 21.65 -4.91
N SER A 20 -4.40 20.48 -4.97
CA SER A 20 -4.01 19.84 -6.25
C SER A 20 -5.22 19.71 -7.18
N TYR A 21 -6.30 19.10 -6.69
CA TYR A 21 -7.54 18.94 -7.45
C TYR A 21 -8.21 20.29 -7.78
N ALA A 22 -8.25 21.24 -6.84
CA ALA A 22 -8.80 22.56 -7.10
C ALA A 22 -8.01 23.32 -8.18
N GLY A 23 -6.70 23.15 -8.21
CA GLY A 23 -5.82 23.68 -9.25
C GLY A 23 -6.14 23.08 -10.63
N ALA A 24 -6.13 21.77 -10.73
CA ALA A 24 -6.45 21.03 -11.94
C ALA A 24 -7.85 21.35 -12.47
N ARG A 25 -8.85 21.39 -11.57
CA ARG A 25 -10.24 21.70 -11.94
C ARG A 25 -10.42 23.09 -12.55
N ARG A 26 -9.62 24.08 -12.10
CA ARG A 26 -9.68 25.45 -12.67
C ARG A 26 -9.17 25.49 -14.11
N SER A 27 -8.13 24.75 -14.43
CA SER A 27 -7.52 24.71 -15.77
C SER A 27 -8.19 23.71 -16.72
N ALA A 28 -8.95 22.74 -16.19
CA ALA A 28 -9.59 21.69 -16.97
C ALA A 28 -10.78 22.21 -17.80
N PRO A 29 -10.98 21.66 -19.01
CA PRO A 29 -12.20 21.84 -19.78
C PRO A 29 -13.45 21.51 -18.94
N ALA A 30 -14.57 22.20 -19.19
CA ALA A 30 -15.82 22.01 -18.41
C ALA A 30 -16.29 20.54 -18.41
N SER A 31 -16.14 19.84 -19.54
CA SER A 31 -16.47 18.42 -19.71
C SER A 31 -15.61 17.45 -18.89
N VAL A 32 -14.45 17.87 -18.39
CA VAL A 32 -13.52 17.05 -17.60
C VAL A 32 -13.75 17.21 -16.09
N ARG A 33 -14.34 18.32 -15.66
CA ARG A 33 -14.42 18.69 -14.22
C ARG A 33 -15.14 17.66 -13.36
N ALA A 34 -16.19 17.03 -13.88
CA ALA A 34 -16.95 16.01 -13.16
C ALA A 34 -16.09 14.76 -12.86
N TYR A 35 -15.19 14.38 -13.76
CA TYR A 35 -14.26 13.27 -13.55
C TYR A 35 -13.21 13.59 -12.48
N LEU A 36 -12.71 14.82 -12.48
CA LEU A 36 -11.80 15.29 -11.41
C LEU A 36 -12.49 15.30 -10.04
N ASP A 37 -13.78 15.61 -9.98
CA ASP A 37 -14.56 15.59 -8.74
C ASP A 37 -14.68 14.14 -8.20
N VAL A 38 -14.86 13.14 -9.07
CA VAL A 38 -14.85 11.70 -8.70
C VAL A 38 -13.47 11.28 -8.17
N ASN A 39 -12.42 11.63 -8.87
CA ASN A 39 -11.04 11.30 -8.47
C ASN A 39 -10.67 11.94 -7.12
N ARG A 40 -11.02 13.22 -6.95
CA ARG A 40 -10.87 13.93 -5.69
C ARG A 40 -11.62 13.25 -4.55
N GLU A 41 -12.88 12.88 -4.77
CA GLU A 41 -13.70 12.22 -3.77
C GLU A 41 -13.07 10.88 -3.34
N PHE A 42 -12.65 10.05 -4.28
CA PHE A 42 -11.96 8.79 -4.02
C PHE A 42 -10.68 8.99 -3.19
N THR A 43 -9.85 9.97 -3.56
CA THR A 43 -8.58 10.24 -2.87
C THR A 43 -8.80 10.78 -1.45
N LEU A 44 -9.79 11.66 -1.26
CA LEU A 44 -10.11 12.24 0.04
C LEU A 44 -10.98 11.34 0.93
N ARG A 45 -11.58 10.31 0.38
CA ARG A 45 -12.41 9.35 1.11
C ARG A 45 -11.58 8.53 2.07
N GLY A 46 -11.43 9.01 3.30
CA GLY A 46 -10.81 8.29 4.40
C GLY A 46 -9.36 7.86 4.15
N GLY A 47 -8.90 6.95 5.00
CA GLY A 47 -7.55 6.39 4.94
C GLY A 47 -6.67 6.85 6.10
N LYS A 48 -5.79 5.96 6.55
CA LYS A 48 -4.88 6.22 7.69
C LYS A 48 -3.73 7.18 7.32
N ARG A 49 -3.60 7.59 6.06
CA ARG A 49 -2.55 8.48 5.51
C ARG A 49 -1.14 8.10 5.94
N PHE A 50 -0.91 6.81 6.15
CA PHE A 50 0.31 6.35 6.81
C PHE A 50 1.57 6.60 5.97
N ARG A 51 1.48 6.51 4.63
CA ARG A 51 2.61 6.80 3.72
C ARG A 51 3.03 8.26 3.80
N ALA A 52 2.07 9.17 3.82
CA ALA A 52 2.33 10.58 4.05
C ALA A 52 3.01 10.83 5.40
N ILE A 53 2.53 10.18 6.46
CA ILE A 53 3.15 10.25 7.79
C ILE A 53 4.59 9.74 7.76
N LEU A 54 4.90 8.70 7.00
CA LEU A 54 6.27 8.19 6.85
C LEU A 54 7.19 9.15 6.10
N VAL A 55 6.69 9.93 5.14
CA VAL A 55 7.47 11.03 4.52
C VAL A 55 7.83 12.08 5.57
N LEU A 56 6.86 12.48 6.40
CA LEU A 56 7.10 13.43 7.50
C LEU A 56 8.09 12.87 8.52
N ALA A 57 7.97 11.58 8.86
CA ALA A 57 8.92 10.88 9.73
C ALA A 57 10.33 10.87 9.16
N GLY A 58 10.49 10.54 7.87
CA GLY A 58 11.78 10.53 7.18
C GLY A 58 12.47 11.90 7.23
N TYR A 59 11.73 12.98 6.99
CA TYR A 59 12.24 14.35 7.13
C TYR A 59 12.70 14.64 8.57
N HIS A 60 11.88 14.28 9.56
CA HIS A 60 12.24 14.46 10.97
C HIS A 60 13.47 13.62 11.38
N ILE A 61 13.54 12.36 10.96
CA ILE A 61 14.70 11.49 11.18
C ILE A 61 15.98 12.14 10.62
N ALA A 62 15.91 12.75 9.46
CA ALA A 62 17.05 13.39 8.83
C ALA A 62 17.46 14.70 9.52
N THR A 63 16.51 15.54 9.86
CA THR A 63 16.78 16.92 10.30
C THR A 63 16.70 17.15 11.80
N GLY A 64 15.88 16.36 12.54
CA GLY A 64 15.47 16.63 13.91
C GLY A 64 14.50 17.81 14.07
N ARG A 65 14.01 18.36 12.95
CA ARG A 65 13.16 19.55 12.90
C ARG A 65 11.70 19.16 12.64
N PRO A 66 10.74 20.08 12.88
CA PRO A 66 9.35 19.89 12.45
C PRO A 66 9.26 19.61 10.94
N PRO A 67 8.46 18.64 10.50
CA PRO A 67 8.51 18.14 9.12
C PRO A 67 7.64 18.94 8.13
N ARG A 68 7.15 20.12 8.48
CA ARG A 68 6.30 20.96 7.62
C ARG A 68 6.85 21.17 6.20
N PRO A 69 8.18 21.32 5.95
CA PRO A 69 8.72 21.41 4.60
C PRO A 69 8.50 20.17 3.72
N ALA A 70 8.17 19.01 4.30
CA ALA A 70 7.89 17.78 3.58
C ALA A 70 6.39 17.54 3.29
N LEU A 71 5.48 18.47 3.66
CA LEU A 71 4.03 18.29 3.50
C LEU A 71 3.59 18.07 2.05
N ALA A 72 4.13 18.83 1.11
CA ALA A 72 3.80 18.66 -0.30
C ALA A 72 4.21 17.26 -0.81
N ALA A 73 5.42 16.80 -0.47
CA ALA A 73 5.85 15.45 -0.82
C ALA A 73 5.09 14.35 -0.05
N ALA A 74 4.58 14.64 1.15
CA ALA A 74 3.68 13.74 1.85
C ALA A 74 2.33 13.59 1.11
N ALA A 75 1.79 14.69 0.58
CA ALA A 75 0.61 14.67 -0.30
C ALA A 75 0.87 13.88 -1.60
N ALA A 76 2.07 14.01 -2.18
CA ALA A 76 2.49 13.25 -3.35
C ALA A 76 2.30 11.73 -3.15
N LEU A 77 2.69 11.20 -1.99
CA LEU A 77 2.55 9.76 -1.70
C LEU A 77 1.08 9.32 -1.53
N GLU A 78 0.17 10.22 -1.21
CA GLU A 78 -1.27 9.92 -1.20
C GLU A 78 -1.87 9.95 -2.61
N HIS A 79 -1.39 10.82 -3.51
CA HIS A 79 -1.70 10.76 -4.94
C HIS A 79 -1.22 9.44 -5.53
N PHE A 80 0.05 9.07 -5.31
CA PHE A 80 0.57 7.77 -5.72
C PHE A 80 -0.25 6.60 -5.18
N GLN A 81 -0.66 6.66 -3.90
CA GLN A 81 -1.53 5.65 -3.31
C GLN A 81 -2.87 5.54 -4.02
N SER A 82 -3.46 6.67 -4.43
CA SER A 82 -4.73 6.67 -5.17
C SER A 82 -4.55 6.05 -6.55
N TRP A 83 -3.47 6.38 -7.25
CA TRP A 83 -3.08 5.74 -8.51
C TRP A 83 -3.06 4.21 -8.38
N MET A 84 -2.27 3.71 -7.42
CA MET A 84 -2.13 2.27 -7.19
C MET A 84 -3.47 1.60 -6.84
N LEU A 85 -4.28 2.22 -5.98
CA LEU A 85 -5.57 1.66 -5.58
C LEU A 85 -6.59 1.64 -6.72
N ILE A 86 -6.64 2.68 -7.57
CA ILE A 86 -7.58 2.72 -8.70
C ILE A 86 -7.26 1.59 -9.68
N HIS A 87 -5.99 1.37 -9.99
CA HIS A 87 -5.57 0.30 -10.90
C HIS A 87 -5.72 -1.10 -10.25
N ASP A 88 -5.37 -1.24 -8.99
CA ASP A 88 -5.53 -2.49 -8.22
C ASP A 88 -7.00 -2.90 -8.13
N ASP A 89 -7.91 -1.94 -7.88
CA ASP A 89 -9.36 -2.17 -7.84
C ASP A 89 -9.91 -2.69 -9.18
N ILE A 90 -9.34 -2.27 -10.32
CA ILE A 90 -9.71 -2.80 -11.64
C ILE A 90 -9.19 -4.23 -11.79
N ILE A 91 -7.94 -4.48 -11.45
CA ILE A 91 -7.29 -5.80 -11.56
C ILE A 91 -7.99 -6.83 -10.67
N ASP A 92 -8.35 -6.44 -9.45
CA ASP A 92 -9.00 -7.29 -8.45
C ASP A 92 -10.54 -7.35 -8.60
N HIS A 93 -11.11 -6.65 -9.59
CA HIS A 93 -12.58 -6.52 -9.79
C HIS A 93 -13.32 -6.06 -8.53
N ALA A 94 -12.70 -5.18 -7.74
CA ALA A 94 -13.24 -4.74 -6.45
C ALA A 94 -14.46 -3.82 -6.63
N GLU A 95 -15.55 -4.12 -5.92
CA GLU A 95 -16.78 -3.32 -5.97
C GLU A 95 -16.66 -2.05 -5.12
N GLU A 96 -16.03 -2.16 -3.95
CA GLU A 96 -15.98 -1.11 -2.95
C GLU A 96 -14.57 -0.87 -2.42
N ARG A 97 -14.28 0.39 -2.10
CA ARG A 97 -13.06 0.83 -1.42
C ARG A 97 -13.37 1.91 -0.40
N ARG A 98 -12.94 1.73 0.86
CA ARG A 98 -13.11 2.71 1.94
C ARG A 98 -14.57 3.13 2.16
N GLY A 99 -15.50 2.18 2.09
CA GLY A 99 -16.94 2.39 2.33
C GLY A 99 -17.68 3.11 1.22
N GLY A 100 -17.15 3.12 0.00
CA GLY A 100 -17.83 3.60 -1.18
C GLY A 100 -17.41 2.85 -2.44
N PRO A 101 -18.07 3.08 -3.58
CA PRO A 101 -17.76 2.38 -4.81
C PRO A 101 -16.33 2.67 -5.28
N THR A 102 -15.69 1.70 -5.92
CA THR A 102 -14.44 1.92 -6.66
C THR A 102 -14.67 2.86 -7.85
N VAL A 103 -13.59 3.47 -8.38
CA VAL A 103 -13.73 4.47 -9.44
C VAL A 103 -14.38 3.86 -10.70
N HIS A 104 -13.96 2.65 -11.10
CA HIS A 104 -14.53 1.99 -12.28
C HIS A 104 -16.02 1.66 -12.09
N ARG A 105 -16.45 1.22 -10.89
CA ARG A 105 -17.86 0.96 -10.59
C ARG A 105 -18.69 2.24 -10.53
N ALA A 106 -18.16 3.31 -9.93
CA ALA A 106 -18.82 4.61 -9.91
C ALA A 106 -19.06 5.17 -11.33
N MET A 107 -18.08 4.99 -12.21
CA MET A 107 -18.16 5.45 -13.60
C MET A 107 -19.07 4.57 -14.47
N ALA A 108 -19.07 3.25 -14.25
CA ALA A 108 -20.04 2.36 -14.90
C ALA A 108 -21.50 2.71 -14.51
N ALA A 109 -21.73 2.97 -13.22
CA ALA A 109 -23.04 3.42 -12.74
C ALA A 109 -23.44 4.81 -13.32
N ALA A 110 -22.50 5.73 -13.46
CA ALA A 110 -22.73 7.01 -14.10
C ALA A 110 -23.08 6.87 -15.58
N HIS A 111 -22.44 5.97 -16.30
CA HIS A 111 -22.75 5.64 -17.70
C HIS A 111 -24.22 5.24 -17.87
N LEU A 112 -24.70 4.31 -17.03
CA LEU A 112 -26.09 3.84 -17.05
C LEU A 112 -27.08 4.95 -16.70
N ARG A 113 -26.80 5.72 -15.63
CA ARG A 113 -27.64 6.83 -15.19
C ARG A 113 -27.79 7.91 -16.26
N ASP A 114 -26.71 8.20 -16.99
CA ASP A 114 -26.66 9.24 -18.02
C ASP A 114 -27.12 8.71 -19.41
N HIS A 115 -27.61 7.47 -19.47
CA HIS A 115 -28.08 6.82 -20.70
C HIS A 115 -27.09 6.89 -21.87
N ARG A 116 -25.81 6.64 -21.62
CA ARG A 116 -24.75 6.68 -22.63
C ARG A 116 -24.79 5.42 -23.50
N GLU A 117 -24.28 5.53 -24.71
CA GLU A 117 -24.15 4.39 -25.63
C GLU A 117 -22.92 3.52 -25.29
N GLY A 118 -22.97 2.23 -25.64
CA GLY A 118 -21.88 1.27 -25.43
C GLY A 118 -21.93 0.55 -24.08
N GLY A 119 -20.87 -0.20 -23.80
CA GLY A 119 -20.75 -0.99 -22.57
C GLY A 119 -20.40 -0.14 -21.35
N SER A 120 -21.18 -0.21 -20.29
CA SER A 120 -20.93 0.55 -19.05
C SER A 120 -19.66 0.11 -18.33
N GLU A 121 -19.35 -1.18 -18.33
CA GLU A 121 -18.16 -1.73 -17.70
C GLU A 121 -16.88 -1.27 -18.41
N ASP A 122 -16.86 -1.33 -19.76
CA ASP A 122 -15.73 -0.86 -20.56
C ASP A 122 -15.50 0.65 -20.38
N TYR A 123 -16.60 1.42 -20.35
CA TYR A 123 -16.56 2.85 -20.07
C TYR A 123 -15.98 3.11 -18.67
N GLY A 124 -16.51 2.44 -17.65
CA GLY A 124 -16.05 2.58 -16.26
C GLY A 124 -14.57 2.27 -16.12
N THR A 125 -14.12 1.17 -16.72
CA THR A 125 -12.73 0.74 -16.73
C THR A 125 -11.82 1.75 -17.44
N GLY A 126 -12.18 2.20 -18.64
CA GLY A 126 -11.40 3.16 -19.43
C GLY A 126 -11.23 4.51 -18.71
N ILE A 127 -12.32 5.02 -18.11
CA ILE A 127 -12.25 6.25 -17.31
C ILE A 127 -11.39 6.07 -16.06
N ALA A 128 -11.54 4.95 -15.36
CA ALA A 128 -10.76 4.70 -14.13
C ALA A 128 -9.26 4.56 -14.40
N ILE A 129 -8.85 3.88 -15.47
CA ILE A 129 -7.44 3.83 -15.90
C ILE A 129 -6.91 5.24 -16.10
N THR A 130 -7.62 6.08 -16.86
CA THR A 130 -7.20 7.45 -17.15
C THR A 130 -7.15 8.33 -15.90
N LEU A 131 -8.10 8.18 -14.97
CA LEU A 131 -8.11 8.91 -13.70
C LEU A 131 -6.98 8.43 -12.77
N GLY A 132 -6.65 7.14 -12.80
CA GLY A 132 -5.48 6.61 -12.11
C GLY A 132 -4.19 7.25 -12.65
N ASP A 133 -4.00 7.27 -13.96
CA ASP A 133 -2.83 7.86 -14.60
C ASP A 133 -2.70 9.36 -14.33
N LEU A 134 -3.81 10.06 -14.09
CA LEU A 134 -3.80 11.47 -13.73
C LEU A 134 -3.21 11.75 -12.33
N GLU A 135 -3.15 10.77 -11.46
CA GLU A 135 -2.52 10.90 -10.14
C GLU A 135 -0.98 10.99 -10.23
N GLU A 136 -0.40 10.47 -11.32
CA GLU A 136 1.06 10.52 -11.53
C GLU A 136 1.59 11.95 -11.66
N PRO A 137 1.09 12.81 -12.58
CA PRO A 137 1.52 14.20 -12.63
C PRO A 137 1.26 14.96 -11.33
N PHE A 138 0.16 14.71 -10.61
CA PHE A 138 -0.04 15.32 -9.29
C PHE A 138 1.05 14.92 -8.29
N THR A 139 1.50 13.67 -8.33
CA THR A 139 2.61 13.19 -7.50
C THR A 139 3.91 13.94 -7.81
N VAL A 140 4.26 14.07 -9.10
CA VAL A 140 5.46 14.78 -9.56
C VAL A 140 5.41 16.27 -9.18
N GLU A 141 4.28 16.93 -9.48
CA GLU A 141 4.06 18.34 -9.15
C GLU A 141 4.20 18.62 -7.66
N ALA A 142 3.62 17.75 -6.81
CA ALA A 142 3.68 17.89 -5.36
C ALA A 142 5.11 17.71 -4.80
N ILE A 143 5.91 16.78 -5.33
CA ILE A 143 7.34 16.66 -4.96
C ILE A 143 8.11 17.91 -5.38
N LEU A 144 7.88 18.41 -6.59
CA LEU A 144 8.53 19.62 -7.12
C LEU A 144 8.14 20.89 -6.35
N ALA A 145 6.93 20.95 -5.81
CA ALA A 145 6.43 22.06 -4.98
C ALA A 145 7.04 22.11 -3.57
N SER A 146 7.77 21.07 -3.15
CA SER A 146 8.42 21.05 -1.82
C SER A 146 9.43 22.19 -1.70
N PRO A 147 9.47 22.92 -0.55
CA PRO A 147 10.37 24.06 -0.35
C PRO A 147 11.81 23.62 -0.01
N ALA A 148 12.25 22.52 -0.60
CA ALA A 148 13.61 21.99 -0.46
C ALA A 148 14.51 22.48 -1.61
N PRO A 149 15.85 22.45 -1.44
CA PRO A 149 16.77 22.76 -2.51
C PRO A 149 16.52 21.93 -3.79
N PRO A 150 16.76 22.46 -5.00
CA PRO A 150 16.52 21.75 -6.25
C PRO A 150 17.15 20.36 -6.31
N ALA A 151 18.39 20.21 -5.84
CA ALA A 151 19.08 18.92 -5.79
C ALA A 151 18.34 17.88 -4.92
N ALA A 152 17.79 18.31 -3.78
CA ALA A 152 17.01 17.42 -2.89
C ALA A 152 15.68 17.00 -3.53
N ARG A 153 14.99 17.92 -4.24
CA ARG A 153 13.77 17.61 -4.99
C ARG A 153 14.03 16.62 -6.13
N LEU A 154 15.12 16.82 -6.89
CA LEU A 154 15.53 15.89 -7.94
C LEU A 154 15.89 14.51 -7.39
N ALA A 155 16.57 14.45 -6.24
CA ALA A 155 16.87 13.19 -5.57
C ALA A 155 15.58 12.48 -5.08
N ALA A 156 14.62 13.23 -4.55
CA ALA A 156 13.30 12.70 -4.15
C ALA A 156 12.51 12.17 -5.37
N LEU A 157 12.54 12.86 -6.51
CA LEU A 157 11.93 12.38 -7.76
C LEU A 157 12.63 11.12 -8.30
N ALA A 158 13.95 11.04 -8.22
CA ALA A 158 14.68 9.84 -8.60
C ALA A 158 14.29 8.62 -7.71
N GLU A 159 14.12 8.84 -6.41
CA GLU A 159 13.63 7.80 -5.49
C GLU A 159 12.16 7.44 -5.78
N TYR A 160 11.31 8.41 -6.09
CA TYR A 160 9.94 8.18 -6.54
C TYR A 160 9.89 7.31 -7.80
N ALA A 161 10.68 7.64 -8.83
CA ALA A 161 10.74 6.86 -10.07
C ALA A 161 11.26 5.42 -9.81
N ARG A 162 12.25 5.26 -8.92
CA ARG A 162 12.73 3.94 -8.47
C ARG A 162 11.62 3.15 -7.78
N MET A 163 10.92 3.79 -6.84
CA MET A 163 9.80 3.20 -6.11
C MET A 163 8.71 2.71 -7.07
N THR A 164 8.24 3.57 -7.97
CA THR A 164 7.19 3.25 -8.96
C THR A 164 7.56 2.04 -9.81
N ARG A 165 8.81 2.02 -10.34
CA ARG A 165 9.30 0.89 -11.14
C ARG A 165 9.32 -0.42 -10.34
N LEU A 166 9.82 -0.42 -9.10
CA LEU A 166 9.89 -1.61 -8.27
C LEU A 166 8.49 -2.10 -7.85
N THR A 167 7.58 -1.18 -7.53
CA THR A 167 6.19 -1.51 -7.23
C THR A 167 5.50 -2.16 -8.43
N ALA A 168 5.74 -1.64 -9.65
CA ALA A 168 5.23 -2.24 -10.88
C ALA A 168 5.78 -3.67 -11.10
N TYR A 169 7.07 -3.91 -10.84
CA TYR A 169 7.63 -5.26 -10.89
C TYR A 169 6.95 -6.20 -9.90
N GLY A 170 6.72 -5.74 -8.67
CA GLY A 170 5.99 -6.49 -7.66
C GLY A 170 4.57 -6.81 -8.09
N GLN A 171 3.86 -5.87 -8.70
CA GLN A 171 2.51 -6.05 -9.22
C GLN A 171 2.47 -7.08 -10.36
N LEU A 172 3.41 -7.02 -11.32
CA LEU A 172 3.53 -8.01 -12.39
C LEU A 172 3.73 -9.43 -11.83
N LEU A 173 4.59 -9.59 -10.81
CA LEU A 173 4.82 -10.86 -10.17
C LEU A 173 3.58 -11.36 -9.41
N ASP A 174 2.85 -10.47 -8.74
CA ASP A 174 1.64 -10.80 -8.00
C ASP A 174 0.55 -11.34 -8.94
N VAL A 175 0.26 -10.61 -10.02
CA VAL A 175 -0.69 -11.05 -11.06
C VAL A 175 -0.26 -12.39 -11.66
N ARG A 176 1.02 -12.54 -12.03
CA ARG A 176 1.56 -13.82 -12.53
C ARG A 176 1.36 -14.96 -11.53
N ASN A 177 1.70 -14.75 -10.28
CA ASN A 177 1.61 -15.77 -9.23
C ASN A 177 0.17 -16.21 -9.00
N GLY A 178 -0.81 -15.32 -9.15
CA GLY A 178 -2.24 -15.64 -9.10
C GLY A 178 -2.69 -16.62 -10.19
N THR A 179 -1.99 -16.66 -11.34
CA THR A 179 -2.38 -17.46 -12.51
C THR A 179 -1.67 -18.81 -12.63
N ILE A 180 -0.63 -19.05 -11.84
CA ILE A 180 0.09 -20.35 -11.85
C ILE A 180 -0.42 -21.28 -10.74
N PRO A 181 -0.22 -22.61 -10.88
CA PRO A 181 -0.65 -23.56 -9.85
C PRO A 181 -0.07 -23.22 -8.47
N ALA A 182 -0.89 -23.29 -7.43
CA ALA A 182 -0.48 -22.91 -6.06
C ALA A 182 0.77 -23.65 -5.57
N GLY A 183 0.94 -24.92 -5.97
CA GLY A 183 2.12 -25.72 -5.63
C GLY A 183 3.41 -25.29 -6.32
N SER A 184 3.34 -24.44 -7.35
CA SER A 184 4.50 -23.92 -8.08
C SER A 184 5.02 -22.60 -7.53
N VAL A 185 4.26 -21.93 -6.65
CA VAL A 185 4.69 -20.69 -5.99
C VAL A 185 5.49 -21.02 -4.75
N THR A 186 6.66 -20.39 -4.61
CA THR A 186 7.56 -20.60 -3.47
C THR A 186 7.41 -19.47 -2.44
N GLU A 187 7.90 -19.71 -1.21
CA GLU A 187 8.02 -18.66 -0.20
C GLU A 187 8.85 -17.47 -0.72
N THR A 188 9.93 -17.74 -1.46
CA THR A 188 10.77 -16.69 -2.06
C THR A 188 9.97 -15.82 -3.03
N ASP A 189 9.12 -16.41 -3.86
CA ASP A 189 8.25 -15.65 -4.78
C ASP A 189 7.31 -14.72 -4.01
N VAL A 190 6.67 -15.21 -2.94
CA VAL A 190 5.77 -14.42 -2.09
C VAL A 190 6.52 -13.26 -1.42
N LEU A 191 7.67 -13.55 -0.78
CA LEU A 191 8.45 -12.51 -0.10
C LEU A 191 9.01 -11.48 -1.08
N THR A 192 9.34 -11.87 -2.32
CA THR A 192 9.76 -10.95 -3.38
C THR A 192 8.61 -9.99 -3.76
N VAL A 193 7.39 -10.50 -3.90
CA VAL A 193 6.20 -9.67 -4.12
C VAL A 193 6.00 -8.71 -2.96
N HIS A 194 6.07 -9.19 -1.71
CA HIS A 194 5.90 -8.35 -0.52
C HIS A 194 6.96 -7.25 -0.44
N GLU A 195 8.21 -7.55 -0.77
CA GLU A 195 9.27 -6.55 -0.81
C GLU A 195 9.00 -5.48 -1.88
N LEU A 196 8.79 -5.91 -3.13
CA LEU A 196 8.69 -5.02 -4.28
C LEU A 196 7.35 -4.28 -4.33
N LYS A 197 6.21 -4.99 -4.19
CA LYS A 197 4.87 -4.40 -4.28
C LYS A 197 4.50 -3.60 -3.03
N SER A 198 4.93 -4.05 -1.83
CA SER A 198 4.42 -3.50 -0.57
C SER A 198 5.46 -2.73 0.23
N ALA A 199 6.60 -3.34 0.60
CA ALA A 199 7.56 -2.73 1.50
C ALA A 199 8.21 -1.48 0.90
N VAL A 200 8.55 -1.54 -0.41
CA VAL A 200 9.19 -0.43 -1.11
C VAL A 200 8.33 0.83 -1.05
N TYR A 201 7.06 0.77 -1.47
CA TYR A 201 6.25 1.98 -1.58
C TYR A 201 5.51 2.35 -0.29
N THR A 202 5.31 1.37 0.62
CA THR A 202 4.60 1.65 1.87
C THR A 202 5.53 2.22 2.93
N VAL A 203 6.79 1.77 3.00
CA VAL A 203 7.70 2.12 4.09
C VAL A 203 9.02 2.73 3.60
N VAL A 204 9.74 2.01 2.73
CA VAL A 204 11.12 2.38 2.37
C VAL A 204 11.18 3.73 1.66
N ALA A 205 10.48 3.87 0.54
CA ALA A 205 10.54 5.08 -0.27
C ALA A 205 9.92 6.30 0.42
N PRO A 206 8.77 6.22 1.12
CA PRO A 206 8.28 7.35 1.90
C PRO A 206 9.30 7.90 2.89
N LEU A 207 9.94 7.04 3.69
CA LEU A 207 10.99 7.44 4.62
C LEU A 207 12.20 8.07 3.90
N LYS A 208 12.63 7.48 2.78
CA LYS A 208 13.76 7.99 1.99
C LYS A 208 13.44 9.34 1.33
N ILE A 209 12.25 9.50 0.73
CA ILE A 209 11.82 10.78 0.12
C ILE A 209 11.85 11.88 1.17
N GLY A 210 11.28 11.65 2.36
CA GLY A 210 11.33 12.60 3.45
C GLY A 210 12.77 12.94 3.88
N ALA A 211 13.62 11.92 4.01
CA ALA A 211 15.01 12.10 4.42
C ALA A 211 15.86 12.82 3.35
N LEU A 212 15.62 12.58 2.05
CA LEU A 212 16.25 13.31 0.94
C LEU A 212 15.91 14.80 0.97
N LEU A 213 14.62 15.11 1.17
CA LEU A 213 14.17 16.50 1.35
C LEU A 213 14.78 17.14 2.62
N GLY A 214 15.11 16.33 3.63
CA GLY A 214 15.85 16.71 4.83
C GLY A 214 17.37 16.79 4.65
N GLY A 215 17.88 16.58 3.42
CA GLY A 215 19.31 16.73 3.09
C GLY A 215 20.16 15.47 3.29
N TRP A 216 19.55 14.29 3.49
CA TRP A 216 20.32 13.05 3.45
C TRP A 216 20.78 12.72 2.03
N THR A 217 21.88 11.99 1.95
CA THR A 217 22.44 11.47 0.70
C THR A 217 22.31 9.94 0.66
N PRO A 218 22.42 9.31 -0.52
CA PRO A 218 22.32 7.85 -0.67
C PRO A 218 23.22 7.03 0.27
N ALA A 219 24.40 7.54 0.62
CA ALA A 219 25.33 6.87 1.54
C ALA A 219 24.76 6.65 2.97
N ARG A 220 23.68 7.31 3.32
CA ARG A 220 23.06 7.22 4.66
C ARG A 220 21.89 6.24 4.73
N PHE A 221 21.47 5.63 3.63
CA PHE A 221 20.21 4.88 3.60
C PHE A 221 20.30 3.42 4.03
N ALA A 222 21.47 2.81 4.10
CA ALA A 222 21.62 1.37 4.33
C ALA A 222 20.82 0.83 5.52
N ASP A 223 20.90 1.51 6.69
CA ASP A 223 20.13 1.10 7.88
C ASP A 223 18.62 1.35 7.68
N LEU A 224 18.26 2.52 7.13
CA LEU A 224 16.86 2.90 6.92
C LEU A 224 16.17 1.97 5.92
N GLU A 225 16.86 1.59 4.85
CA GLU A 225 16.37 0.63 3.85
C GLU A 225 16.15 -0.76 4.48
N ARG A 226 17.13 -1.26 5.23
CA ARG A 226 17.01 -2.55 5.90
C ARG A 226 15.84 -2.57 6.88
N ILE A 227 15.73 -1.55 7.74
CA ILE A 227 14.63 -1.40 8.69
C ILE A 227 13.30 -1.29 7.95
N GLY A 228 13.23 -0.45 6.93
CA GLY A 228 12.01 -0.23 6.16
C GLY A 228 11.56 -1.47 5.38
N THR A 229 12.49 -2.23 4.81
CA THR A 229 12.16 -3.50 4.12
C THR A 229 11.61 -4.53 5.10
N ASP A 230 12.30 -4.75 6.22
CA ASP A 230 11.85 -5.72 7.23
C ASP A 230 10.46 -5.39 7.77
N LEU A 231 10.24 -4.14 8.13
CA LEU A 231 8.94 -3.67 8.64
C LEU A 231 7.85 -3.69 7.56
N GLY A 232 8.19 -3.37 6.32
CA GLY A 232 7.24 -3.38 5.20
C GLY A 232 6.80 -4.78 4.81
N VAL A 233 7.71 -5.76 4.82
CA VAL A 233 7.37 -7.18 4.62
C VAL A 233 6.54 -7.71 5.79
N ALA A 234 6.93 -7.41 7.03
CA ALA A 234 6.15 -7.79 8.22
C ALA A 234 4.72 -7.21 8.19
N PHE A 235 4.59 -5.96 7.74
CA PHE A 235 3.31 -5.31 7.53
C PHE A 235 2.43 -6.05 6.52
N GLN A 236 2.99 -6.46 5.37
CA GLN A 236 2.22 -7.18 4.34
C GLN A 236 1.83 -8.59 4.81
N LEU A 237 2.74 -9.31 5.49
CA LEU A 237 2.40 -10.59 6.10
C LEU A 237 1.26 -10.45 7.12
N ARG A 238 1.21 -9.36 7.89
CA ARG A 238 0.10 -9.05 8.80
C ARG A 238 -1.19 -8.78 8.02
N ASP A 239 -1.13 -8.02 6.92
CA ASP A 239 -2.29 -7.79 6.04
C ASP A 239 -2.83 -9.10 5.46
N ASP A 240 -1.98 -10.03 5.05
CA ASP A 240 -2.39 -11.35 4.54
C ASP A 240 -3.11 -12.19 5.62
N VAL A 241 -2.64 -12.13 6.88
CA VAL A 241 -3.31 -12.78 8.01
C VAL A 241 -4.71 -12.19 8.22
N LEU A 242 -4.83 -10.86 8.19
CA LEU A 242 -6.11 -10.17 8.31
C LEU A 242 -7.02 -10.42 7.09
N GLY A 243 -6.47 -10.40 5.88
CA GLY A 243 -7.19 -10.64 4.62
C GLY A 243 -7.73 -12.07 4.50
N ALA A 244 -7.05 -13.05 5.10
CA ALA A 244 -7.55 -14.42 5.21
C ALA A 244 -8.64 -14.60 6.31
N GLY A 245 -8.90 -13.56 7.11
CA GLY A 245 -9.96 -13.56 8.14
C GLY A 245 -9.59 -14.19 9.46
N PHE A 246 -8.29 -14.25 9.81
CA PHE A 246 -7.85 -14.83 11.09
C PHE A 246 -7.96 -13.89 12.29
N ASP A 247 -8.21 -12.60 12.06
CA ASP A 247 -8.50 -11.63 13.12
C ASP A 247 -9.83 -10.93 12.83
N ALA A 248 -10.92 -11.58 13.19
CA ALA A 248 -12.28 -11.11 12.91
C ALA A 248 -12.63 -9.79 13.63
N ALA A 249 -11.96 -9.47 14.74
CA ALA A 249 -12.19 -8.23 15.49
C ALA A 249 -11.62 -7.00 14.77
N ALA A 250 -10.64 -7.19 13.89
CA ALA A 250 -9.98 -6.11 13.16
C ALA A 250 -10.50 -5.94 11.71
N SER A 251 -11.26 -6.91 11.20
CA SER A 251 -11.64 -6.95 9.78
C SER A 251 -13.09 -6.51 9.57
N GLY A 252 -13.31 -5.20 9.52
CA GLY A 252 -14.52 -4.64 8.87
C GLY A 252 -14.47 -4.80 7.34
N LYS A 253 -13.64 -5.72 6.80
CA LYS A 253 -13.47 -5.98 5.38
C LYS A 253 -14.05 -7.34 5.02
N SER A 254 -14.93 -7.33 4.03
CA SER A 254 -15.43 -8.51 3.32
C SER A 254 -14.39 -9.11 2.33
N SER A 255 -13.18 -8.56 2.23
CA SER A 255 -12.18 -9.08 1.32
C SER A 255 -11.62 -10.39 1.84
N ASN A 256 -11.85 -11.44 1.08
CA ASN A 256 -11.35 -12.75 1.37
C ASN A 256 -10.25 -13.07 0.35
N ASP A 257 -9.00 -12.80 0.71
CA ASP A 257 -7.83 -13.05 -0.12
C ASP A 257 -7.78 -14.51 -0.64
N LEU A 258 -8.41 -15.44 0.08
CA LEU A 258 -8.53 -16.83 -0.34
C LEU A 258 -9.44 -16.96 -1.56
N VAL A 259 -10.59 -16.29 -1.55
CA VAL A 259 -11.56 -16.29 -2.66
C VAL A 259 -10.98 -15.57 -3.89
N GLU A 260 -10.22 -14.49 -3.68
CA GLU A 260 -9.48 -13.79 -4.73
C GLU A 260 -8.32 -14.62 -5.31
N GLY A 261 -7.95 -15.71 -4.63
CA GLY A 261 -6.89 -16.62 -5.09
C GLY A 261 -5.48 -16.11 -4.88
N LYS A 262 -5.29 -15.14 -3.97
CA LYS A 262 -3.95 -14.61 -3.65
C LYS A 262 -3.03 -15.70 -3.11
N ARG A 263 -1.81 -15.74 -3.65
CA ARG A 263 -0.77 -16.69 -3.26
C ARG A 263 0.03 -16.15 -2.06
N THR A 264 -0.66 -15.98 -0.93
CA THR A 264 -0.04 -15.53 0.33
C THR A 264 0.87 -16.59 0.93
N LEU A 265 1.73 -16.21 1.87
CA LEU A 265 2.57 -17.15 2.61
C LEU A 265 1.74 -18.21 3.34
N LEU A 266 0.55 -17.85 3.84
CA LEU A 266 -0.42 -18.76 4.44
C LEU A 266 -0.79 -19.91 3.47
N VAL A 267 -1.17 -19.54 2.25
CA VAL A 267 -1.60 -20.49 1.21
C VAL A 267 -0.44 -21.37 0.74
N VAL A 268 0.71 -20.76 0.46
CA VAL A 268 1.89 -21.50 -0.03
C VAL A 268 2.35 -22.54 0.99
N ARG A 269 2.45 -22.17 2.26
CA ARG A 269 2.83 -23.09 3.34
C ARG A 269 1.79 -24.18 3.58
N ALA A 270 0.49 -23.81 3.57
CA ALA A 270 -0.59 -24.78 3.72
C ALA A 270 -0.60 -25.80 2.58
N TRP A 271 -0.31 -25.35 1.36
CA TRP A 271 -0.19 -26.23 0.21
C TRP A 271 1.00 -27.19 0.31
N GLN A 272 2.16 -26.70 0.76
CA GLN A 272 3.38 -27.50 0.91
C GLN A 272 3.26 -28.57 2.00
N ASN A 273 2.66 -28.20 3.15
CA ASN A 273 2.61 -29.05 4.34
C ASN A 273 1.34 -29.91 4.41
N GLY A 274 0.30 -29.58 3.64
CA GLY A 274 -0.99 -30.26 3.65
C GLY A 274 -0.99 -31.60 2.91
N SER A 275 -1.92 -32.46 3.28
CA SER A 275 -2.26 -33.68 2.55
C SER A 275 -2.95 -33.38 1.22
N ASP A 276 -3.13 -34.39 0.37
CA ASP A 276 -3.90 -34.24 -0.87
C ASP A 276 -5.37 -33.81 -0.61
N ALA A 277 -5.95 -34.29 0.49
CA ALA A 277 -7.29 -33.84 0.93
C ALA A 277 -7.30 -32.34 1.30
N ASP A 278 -6.25 -31.84 1.95
CA ASP A 278 -6.12 -30.45 2.31
C ASP A 278 -5.92 -29.57 1.07
N ARG A 279 -5.10 -30.00 0.12
CA ARG A 279 -4.92 -29.33 -1.19
C ARG A 279 -6.23 -29.27 -1.96
N ALA A 280 -7.02 -30.35 -1.94
CA ALA A 280 -8.35 -30.38 -2.56
C ALA A 280 -9.32 -29.36 -1.91
N ARG A 281 -9.28 -29.20 -0.57
CA ARG A 281 -10.07 -28.17 0.15
C ARG A 281 -9.65 -26.76 -0.23
N LEU A 282 -8.34 -26.47 -0.24
CA LEU A 282 -7.82 -25.17 -0.66
C LEU A 282 -8.21 -24.86 -2.10
N SER A 283 -8.12 -25.83 -3.03
CA SER A 283 -8.48 -25.65 -4.44
C SER A 283 -9.94 -25.28 -4.68
N ARG A 284 -10.87 -25.63 -3.79
CA ARG A 284 -12.28 -25.26 -3.93
C ARG A 284 -12.53 -23.78 -3.70
N VAL A 285 -11.64 -23.12 -2.98
CA VAL A 285 -11.79 -21.72 -2.55
C VAL A 285 -10.88 -20.77 -3.33
N LEU A 286 -9.64 -21.19 -3.58
CA LEU A 286 -8.65 -20.31 -4.21
C LEU A 286 -9.06 -19.88 -5.61
N GLY A 287 -9.33 -18.58 -5.78
CA GLY A 287 -9.76 -17.99 -7.06
C GLY A 287 -11.20 -18.35 -7.45
N ASN A 288 -12.03 -18.76 -6.51
CA ASN A 288 -13.43 -19.10 -6.74
C ASN A 288 -14.36 -18.05 -6.13
N PRO A 289 -14.87 -17.08 -6.90
CA PRO A 289 -15.76 -16.02 -6.39
C PRO A 289 -17.11 -16.55 -5.89
N THR A 290 -17.45 -17.80 -6.23
CA THR A 290 -18.71 -18.45 -5.79
C THR A 290 -18.49 -19.41 -4.63
N ALA A 291 -17.28 -19.43 -4.01
CA ALA A 291 -17.00 -20.28 -2.86
C ALA A 291 -17.96 -19.97 -1.70
N ASN A 292 -18.59 -21.01 -1.16
CA ASN A 292 -19.49 -20.83 -0.04
C ASN A 292 -18.73 -20.58 1.29
N PRO A 293 -19.36 -19.95 2.30
CA PRO A 293 -18.69 -19.63 3.57
C PRO A 293 -18.14 -20.86 4.31
N GLU A 294 -18.76 -22.03 4.16
CA GLU A 294 -18.31 -23.26 4.80
C GLU A 294 -17.00 -23.78 4.19
N ASP A 295 -16.86 -23.72 2.86
CA ASP A 295 -15.61 -24.10 2.19
C ASP A 295 -14.47 -23.12 2.54
N VAL A 296 -14.78 -21.84 2.67
CA VAL A 296 -13.82 -20.83 3.13
C VAL A 296 -13.32 -21.14 4.54
N GLU A 297 -14.23 -21.49 5.47
CA GLU A 297 -13.80 -21.84 6.83
C GLU A 297 -12.99 -23.14 6.86
N ARG A 298 -13.35 -24.14 6.07
CA ARG A 298 -12.54 -25.36 5.90
C ARG A 298 -11.13 -25.06 5.37
N ALA A 299 -11.00 -24.10 4.46
CA ALA A 299 -9.68 -23.67 3.99
C ALA A 299 -8.87 -23.00 5.12
N ARG A 300 -9.50 -22.19 5.96
CA ARG A 300 -8.87 -21.61 7.17
C ARG A 300 -8.44 -22.68 8.17
N GLU A 301 -9.26 -23.70 8.37
CA GLU A 301 -8.90 -24.85 9.23
C GLU A 301 -7.65 -25.56 8.70
N VAL A 302 -7.53 -25.76 7.38
CA VAL A 302 -6.30 -26.32 6.76
C VAL A 302 -5.10 -25.43 7.04
N ILE A 303 -5.21 -24.11 6.89
CA ILE A 303 -4.14 -23.16 7.16
C ILE A 303 -3.67 -23.24 8.62
N ARG A 304 -4.62 -23.36 9.59
CA ARG A 304 -4.28 -23.58 11.01
C ARG A 304 -3.62 -24.95 11.22
N ALA A 305 -4.25 -26.02 10.76
CA ALA A 305 -3.82 -27.38 11.00
C ALA A 305 -2.43 -27.70 10.42
N THR A 306 -2.05 -27.03 9.33
CA THR A 306 -0.72 -27.16 8.71
C THR A 306 0.37 -26.30 9.38
N GLY A 307 0.04 -25.55 10.43
CA GLY A 307 0.95 -24.63 11.12
C GLY A 307 1.34 -23.40 10.30
N SER A 308 0.59 -23.10 9.24
CA SER A 308 0.93 -22.00 8.31
C SER A 308 0.66 -20.64 8.92
N LEU A 309 -0.37 -20.52 9.75
CA LEU A 309 -0.67 -19.30 10.51
C LEU A 309 0.44 -18.97 11.50
N GLU A 310 0.81 -19.96 12.33
CA GLU A 310 1.88 -19.82 13.33
C GLU A 310 3.23 -19.52 12.68
N TYR A 311 3.48 -20.08 11.50
CA TYR A 311 4.67 -19.77 10.73
C TYR A 311 4.70 -18.30 10.29
N SER A 312 3.59 -17.79 9.74
CA SER A 312 3.47 -16.40 9.31
C SER A 312 3.63 -15.44 10.48
N GLU A 313 3.00 -15.71 11.62
CA GLU A 313 3.12 -14.92 12.85
C GLU A 313 4.58 -14.87 13.37
N ARG A 314 5.26 -16.02 13.34
CA ARG A 314 6.67 -16.10 13.70
C ARG A 314 7.55 -15.29 12.75
N ARG A 315 7.30 -15.33 11.43
CA ARG A 315 8.01 -14.53 10.44
C ARG A 315 7.84 -13.03 10.65
N ILE A 316 6.62 -12.59 10.99
CA ILE A 316 6.31 -11.20 11.35
C ILE A 316 7.17 -10.77 12.56
N SER A 317 7.21 -11.58 13.61
CA SER A 317 8.02 -11.29 14.81
C SER A 317 9.51 -11.21 14.48
N GLU A 318 10.06 -12.20 13.76
CA GLU A 318 11.47 -12.26 13.39
C GLU A 318 11.93 -11.03 12.58
N LEU A 319 11.11 -10.61 11.60
CA LEU A 319 11.37 -9.42 10.79
C LEU A 319 11.35 -8.16 11.64
N THR A 320 10.35 -8.02 12.51
CA THR A 320 10.23 -6.88 13.42
C THR A 320 11.44 -6.79 14.37
N ASP A 321 11.81 -7.91 14.98
CA ASP A 321 12.97 -7.98 15.88
C ASP A 321 14.27 -7.64 15.15
N ARG A 322 14.41 -8.09 13.90
CA ARG A 322 15.57 -7.77 13.06
C ARG A 322 15.66 -6.28 12.78
N ALA A 323 14.55 -5.65 12.44
CA ALA A 323 14.45 -4.20 12.23
C ALA A 323 14.83 -3.43 13.50
N ILE A 324 14.30 -3.82 14.67
CA ILE A 324 14.61 -3.19 15.96
C ILE A 324 16.09 -3.36 16.36
N ARG A 325 16.66 -4.55 16.15
CA ARG A 325 18.11 -4.76 16.36
C ARG A 325 18.97 -3.91 15.42
N CYS A 326 18.57 -3.76 14.16
CA CYS A 326 19.23 -2.88 13.20
C CYS A 326 19.17 -1.42 13.68
N LEU A 327 17.98 -0.95 14.07
CA LEU A 327 17.77 0.39 14.62
C LEU A 327 18.63 0.67 15.85
N ALA A 328 18.69 -0.28 16.79
CA ALA A 328 19.49 -0.13 18.01
C ALA A 328 20.99 0.11 17.70
N ARG A 329 21.53 -0.61 16.71
CA ARG A 329 22.94 -0.55 16.28
C ARG A 329 23.22 0.59 15.32
N SER A 330 22.20 1.18 14.70
CA SER A 330 22.36 2.25 13.70
C SER A 330 23.09 3.46 14.32
N ARG A 331 24.14 3.90 13.62
CA ARG A 331 24.85 5.16 13.88
C ARG A 331 24.36 6.29 12.98
N THR A 332 23.59 5.97 11.95
CA THR A 332 23.06 6.92 10.97
C THR A 332 21.79 7.59 11.49
N ILE A 333 20.93 6.81 12.15
CA ILE A 333 19.69 7.30 12.77
C ILE A 333 20.04 7.85 14.15
N ARG A 334 19.80 9.16 14.34
CA ARG A 334 20.11 9.83 15.61
C ARG A 334 19.34 9.22 16.79
N PRO A 335 19.91 9.19 17.99
CA PRO A 335 19.26 8.60 19.17
C PRO A 335 17.86 9.18 19.45
N SER A 336 17.67 10.50 19.28
CA SER A 336 16.39 11.19 19.50
C SER A 336 15.28 10.79 18.52
N ALA A 337 15.61 10.19 17.35
CA ALA A 337 14.64 9.73 16.37
C ALA A 337 14.32 8.23 16.49
N LYS A 338 15.12 7.46 17.24
CA LYS A 338 14.87 6.01 17.40
C LYS A 338 13.52 5.68 18.02
N PRO A 339 13.02 6.38 19.05
CA PRO A 339 11.67 6.14 19.59
C PRO A 339 10.57 6.26 18.53
N LEU A 340 10.63 7.26 17.65
CA LEU A 340 9.67 7.41 16.56
C LEU A 340 9.67 6.18 15.62
N VAL A 341 10.84 5.63 15.30
CA VAL A 341 10.93 4.43 14.43
C VAL A 341 10.34 3.20 15.14
N ILE A 342 10.47 3.09 16.47
CA ILE A 342 9.84 2.03 17.26
C ILE A 342 8.31 2.17 17.22
N GLU A 343 7.78 3.38 17.41
CA GLU A 343 6.32 3.63 17.29
C GLU A 343 5.78 3.30 15.89
N ILE A 344 6.55 3.61 14.85
CA ILE A 344 6.22 3.23 13.46
C ILE A 344 6.18 1.70 13.33
N ALA A 345 7.18 0.97 13.86
CA ALA A 345 7.22 -0.48 13.83
C ALA A 345 5.99 -1.09 14.54
N ASP A 346 5.69 -0.63 15.73
CA ASP A 346 4.51 -1.06 16.49
C ASP A 346 3.20 -0.81 15.72
N ARG A 347 3.07 0.36 15.07
CA ARG A 347 1.88 0.71 14.29
C ARG A 347 1.71 -0.14 13.04
N LEU A 348 2.82 -0.55 12.39
CA LEU A 348 2.80 -1.40 11.21
C LEU A 348 2.39 -2.84 11.55
N VAL A 349 2.92 -3.38 12.65
CA VAL A 349 2.81 -4.80 12.98
C VAL A 349 1.60 -5.11 13.86
N ARG A 350 1.29 -4.25 14.84
CA ARG A 350 0.17 -4.43 15.77
C ARG A 350 -1.15 -3.85 15.26
N ARG A 351 -1.42 -3.87 13.97
CA ARG A 351 -2.69 -3.35 13.45
C ARG A 351 -3.87 -3.81 14.27
N THR A 352 -4.27 -2.97 15.22
CA THR A 352 -5.64 -2.91 15.70
C THR A 352 -6.36 -1.89 14.83
N SER A 353 -7.52 -2.28 14.32
CA SER A 353 -8.44 -1.56 13.42
C SER A 353 -8.41 -0.03 13.54
#